data_81ff025230c18c1bb3ba17289b2ee76b
#
_entry.id   81ff025230c18c1bb3ba17289b2ee76b
#
_cell.length_a   1.000
_cell.length_b   1.000
_cell.length_c   1.000
_cell.angle_alpha   90.00
_cell.angle_beta   90.00
_cell.angle_gamma   90.00
#
_symmetry.space_group_name_H-M   'P 1'
#
loop_
_entity.id
_entity.type
_entity.pdbx_description
1 polymer ?
#
loop_
_entity_poly.entity_id
_entity_poly.type
_entity_poly.pdbx_seq_one_letter_code
_entity_poly.pdbx_strand_id
1 'polypeptide(L)'
;MKIGIVGTGNMGRTLGLRWARARHEVLFGSRDQNKAGAIAANGSASTQGGDFDAAAAFGDVILYTIRDYFPSSALKEPQALSGKIVIDCNNSAILGLDLPDPGNRPGIHFTTPIPSHAEQLAADAPGARVVKAFNTMAAQVIELDRNELMRRRVSVFLCSDDAQAKSVVKELAEELGFIGVDCGGLERAQLVEAVGDFIRFQIIGMSLGPFATISVNVAPAR
;
A
#
# COMPACT_ATOMS: atom_id res chain seq x y z
N MET A 1 13.83 1.73 11.34
CA MET A 1 12.83 0.71 11.68
C MET A 1 13.11 -0.54 10.86
N LYS A 2 12.64 -1.69 11.32
CA LYS A 2 12.62 -2.93 10.55
C LYS A 2 11.32 -3.04 9.77
N ILE A 3 11.41 -3.18 8.45
CA ILE A 3 10.24 -3.25 7.56
C ILE A 3 10.27 -4.57 6.80
N GLY A 4 9.25 -5.38 6.97
CA GLY A 4 9.03 -6.60 6.20
C GLY A 4 8.13 -6.32 5.00
N ILE A 5 8.53 -6.77 3.83
CA ILE A 5 7.74 -6.63 2.60
C ILE A 5 7.18 -8.00 2.23
N VAL A 6 5.90 -8.22 2.46
CA VAL A 6 5.21 -9.46 2.07
C VAL A 6 4.63 -9.28 0.67
N GLY A 7 5.40 -9.75 -0.32
CA GLY A 7 5.09 -9.61 -1.74
C GLY A 7 6.03 -8.64 -2.47
N THR A 8 6.69 -9.16 -3.51
CA THR A 8 7.70 -8.43 -4.31
C THR A 8 7.16 -8.01 -5.68
N GLY A 9 5.88 -7.65 -5.74
CA GLY A 9 5.27 -6.97 -6.89
C GLY A 9 5.77 -5.52 -7.02
N ASN A 10 5.18 -4.76 -7.96
CA ASN A 10 5.61 -3.37 -8.22
C ASN A 10 5.57 -2.50 -6.96
N MET A 11 4.48 -2.53 -6.18
CA MET A 11 4.34 -1.73 -4.96
C MET A 11 5.36 -2.14 -3.89
N GLY A 12 5.45 -3.45 -3.59
CA GLY A 12 6.37 -3.95 -2.55
C GLY A 12 7.83 -3.67 -2.88
N ARG A 13 8.24 -3.93 -4.13
CA ARG A 13 9.59 -3.61 -4.60
C ARG A 13 9.89 -2.12 -4.48
N THR A 14 9.01 -1.27 -4.98
CA THR A 14 9.26 0.17 -5.08
C THR A 14 9.27 0.83 -3.70
N LEU A 15 8.26 0.61 -2.86
CA LEU A 15 8.23 1.14 -1.49
C LEU A 15 9.39 0.62 -0.65
N GLY A 16 9.66 -0.69 -0.70
CA GLY A 16 10.76 -1.29 0.06
C GLY A 16 12.12 -0.70 -0.31
N LEU A 17 12.42 -0.51 -1.60
CA LEU A 17 13.67 0.12 -2.04
C LEU A 17 13.75 1.61 -1.64
N ARG A 18 12.63 2.33 -1.64
CA ARG A 18 12.58 3.73 -1.19
C ARG A 18 12.87 3.84 0.30
N TRP A 19 12.25 3.00 1.13
CA TRP A 19 12.52 2.96 2.57
C TRP A 19 13.94 2.49 2.90
N ALA A 20 14.49 1.54 2.13
CA ALA A 20 15.90 1.15 2.29
C ALA A 20 16.85 2.32 2.03
N ARG A 21 16.59 3.17 1.02
CA ARG A 21 17.34 4.40 0.76
C ARG A 21 17.15 5.44 1.87
N ALA A 22 16.00 5.45 2.54
CA ALA A 22 15.72 6.25 3.75
C ALA A 22 16.32 5.64 5.03
N ARG A 23 17.22 4.65 4.90
CA ARG A 23 17.97 3.99 5.98
C ARG A 23 17.15 3.09 6.90
N HIS A 24 16.01 2.57 6.43
CA HIS A 24 15.34 1.48 7.12
C HIS A 24 16.00 0.13 6.79
N GLU A 25 15.91 -0.81 7.73
CA GLU A 25 16.26 -2.21 7.48
C GLU A 25 15.06 -2.88 6.78
N VAL A 26 15.27 -3.46 5.59
CA VAL A 26 14.17 -4.00 4.79
C VAL A 26 14.43 -5.44 4.41
N LEU A 27 13.46 -6.33 4.70
CA LEU A 27 13.47 -7.70 4.22
C LEU A 27 12.34 -7.89 3.19
N PHE A 28 12.76 -8.24 1.96
CA PHE A 28 11.85 -8.55 0.86
C PHE A 28 11.45 -10.01 0.90
N GLY A 29 10.16 -10.30 1.11
CA GLY A 29 9.59 -11.63 1.10
C GLY A 29 8.93 -11.97 -0.24
N SER A 30 9.29 -13.13 -0.80
CA SER A 30 8.71 -13.65 -2.05
C SER A 30 8.57 -15.16 -1.98
N ARG A 31 7.61 -15.72 -2.75
CA ARG A 31 7.56 -17.17 -3.03
C ARG A 31 8.80 -17.64 -3.76
N ASP A 32 9.38 -16.78 -4.59
CA ASP A 32 10.68 -16.99 -5.22
C ASP A 32 11.74 -16.18 -4.46
N GLN A 33 12.50 -16.87 -3.61
CA GLN A 33 13.55 -16.27 -2.80
C GLN A 33 14.71 -15.71 -3.63
N ASN A 34 14.99 -16.27 -4.82
CA ASN A 34 16.00 -15.73 -5.73
C ASN A 34 15.58 -14.34 -6.22
N LYS A 35 14.28 -14.16 -6.53
CA LYS A 35 13.71 -12.85 -6.89
C LYS A 35 13.83 -11.86 -5.72
N ALA A 36 13.53 -12.30 -4.50
CA ALA A 36 13.69 -11.46 -3.31
C ALA A 36 15.14 -11.02 -3.10
N GLY A 37 16.09 -11.96 -3.22
CA GLY A 37 17.52 -11.69 -3.13
C GLY A 37 18.00 -10.71 -4.20
N ALA A 38 17.57 -10.90 -5.45
CA ALA A 38 17.91 -9.97 -6.55
C ALA A 38 17.38 -8.55 -6.34
N ILE A 39 16.19 -8.40 -5.74
CA ILE A 39 15.66 -7.09 -5.37
C ILE A 39 16.48 -6.48 -4.22
N ALA A 40 16.78 -7.26 -3.19
CA ALA A 40 17.57 -6.80 -2.05
C ALA A 40 18.97 -6.31 -2.48
N ALA A 41 19.60 -6.98 -3.44
CA ALA A 41 20.91 -6.58 -3.98
C ALA A 41 20.90 -5.19 -4.65
N ASN A 42 19.73 -4.68 -5.07
CA ASN A 42 19.57 -3.31 -5.61
C ASN A 42 19.25 -2.26 -4.53
N GLY A 43 19.17 -2.68 -3.28
CA GLY A 43 18.92 -1.80 -2.13
C GLY A 43 20.21 -1.30 -1.48
N SER A 44 20.16 -1.12 -0.17
CA SER A 44 21.30 -0.76 0.68
C SER A 44 21.90 -2.00 1.36
N ALA A 45 23.00 -1.84 2.09
CA ALA A 45 23.60 -2.91 2.88
C ALA A 45 22.66 -3.48 3.99
N SER A 46 21.58 -2.76 4.31
CA SER A 46 20.56 -3.17 5.28
C SER A 46 19.34 -3.88 4.64
N THR A 47 19.44 -4.29 3.37
CA THR A 47 18.39 -5.03 2.67
C THR A 47 18.67 -6.52 2.63
N GLN A 48 17.63 -7.34 2.80
CA GLN A 48 17.69 -8.79 2.78
C GLN A 48 16.55 -9.36 1.91
N GLY A 49 16.75 -10.56 1.40
CA GLY A 49 15.72 -11.33 0.70
C GLY A 49 15.38 -12.61 1.46
N GLY A 50 14.13 -13.03 1.40
CA GLY A 50 13.63 -14.24 2.04
C GLY A 50 12.26 -14.66 1.50
N ASP A 51 11.60 -15.56 2.20
CA ASP A 51 10.20 -15.91 1.95
C ASP A 51 9.23 -14.97 2.68
N PHE A 52 7.93 -15.20 2.54
CA PHE A 52 6.91 -14.36 3.18
C PHE A 52 6.96 -14.41 4.70
N ASP A 53 7.18 -15.60 5.26
CA ASP A 53 7.24 -15.80 6.70
C ASP A 53 8.45 -15.09 7.31
N ALA A 54 9.60 -15.16 6.64
CA ALA A 54 10.80 -14.41 7.04
C ALA A 54 10.54 -12.89 7.07
N ALA A 55 9.84 -12.35 6.05
CA ALA A 55 9.49 -10.93 6.04
C ALA A 55 8.49 -10.57 7.14
N ALA A 56 7.47 -11.41 7.34
CA ALA A 56 6.48 -11.22 8.41
C ALA A 56 7.11 -11.26 9.80
N ALA A 57 8.06 -12.17 10.03
CA ALA A 57 8.79 -12.28 11.31
C ALA A 57 9.75 -11.11 11.55
N PHE A 58 10.45 -10.64 10.51
CA PHE A 58 11.51 -9.63 10.59
C PHE A 58 11.02 -8.23 10.96
N GLY A 59 9.95 -7.76 10.31
CA GLY A 59 9.53 -6.36 10.42
C GLY A 59 8.74 -6.05 11.70
N ASP A 60 8.92 -4.85 12.24
CA ASP A 60 7.98 -4.23 13.17
C ASP A 60 6.81 -3.62 12.41
N VAL A 61 7.09 -3.18 11.18
CA VAL A 61 6.12 -2.73 10.18
C VAL A 61 6.15 -3.68 9.00
N ILE A 62 5.00 -4.15 8.56
CA ILE A 62 4.84 -5.07 7.44
C ILE A 62 4.09 -4.36 6.33
N LEU A 63 4.65 -4.30 5.13
CA LEU A 63 3.91 -3.93 3.93
C LEU A 63 3.35 -5.20 3.29
N TYR A 64 2.04 -5.37 3.34
CA TYR A 64 1.33 -6.50 2.76
C TYR A 64 0.81 -6.13 1.36
N THR A 65 1.38 -6.73 0.32
CA THR A 65 1.06 -6.38 -1.09
C THR A 65 0.45 -7.55 -1.87
N ILE A 66 0.06 -8.63 -1.19
CA ILE A 66 -0.59 -9.77 -1.84
C ILE A 66 -2.10 -9.49 -1.84
N ARG A 67 -2.68 -9.29 -3.03
CA ARG A 67 -4.11 -8.98 -3.17
C ARG A 67 -5.00 -10.21 -3.13
N ASP A 68 -4.55 -11.31 -3.72
CA ASP A 68 -5.39 -12.48 -3.97
C ASP A 68 -5.36 -13.51 -2.81
N TYR A 69 -4.54 -13.29 -1.81
CA TYR A 69 -4.37 -14.16 -0.65
C TYR A 69 -4.26 -13.34 0.63
N PHE A 70 -5.00 -13.73 1.66
CA PHE A 70 -4.90 -13.17 3.00
C PHE A 70 -3.83 -13.91 3.83
N PRO A 71 -3.38 -13.33 4.96
CA PRO A 71 -2.32 -13.92 5.79
C PRO A 71 -2.52 -15.38 6.14
N SER A 72 -3.75 -15.82 6.47
CA SER A 72 -4.05 -17.22 6.80
C SER A 72 -3.73 -18.23 5.69
N SER A 73 -3.76 -17.78 4.43
CA SER A 73 -3.46 -18.61 3.26
C SER A 73 -2.10 -18.34 2.63
N ALA A 74 -1.49 -17.17 2.93
CA ALA A 74 -0.23 -16.75 2.35
C ALA A 74 0.98 -17.08 3.24
N LEU A 75 0.81 -17.09 4.57
CA LEU A 75 1.84 -17.33 5.56
C LEU A 75 1.64 -18.69 6.23
N LYS A 76 2.73 -19.36 6.58
CA LYS A 76 2.69 -20.55 7.42
C LYS A 76 2.37 -20.19 8.88
N GLU A 77 2.85 -19.01 9.31
CA GLU A 77 2.66 -18.49 10.66
C GLU A 77 2.00 -17.11 10.63
N PRO A 78 0.69 -17.02 10.27
CA PRO A 78 -0.01 -15.73 10.18
C PRO A 78 -0.07 -14.97 11.51
N GLN A 79 0.00 -15.68 12.65
CA GLN A 79 0.11 -15.09 14.00
C GLN A 79 1.36 -14.23 14.20
N ALA A 80 2.39 -14.36 13.34
CA ALA A 80 3.57 -13.49 13.36
C ALA A 80 3.25 -12.02 13.10
N LEU A 81 2.06 -11.72 12.57
CA LEU A 81 1.57 -10.35 12.35
C LEU A 81 0.95 -9.72 13.60
N SER A 82 0.65 -10.51 14.64
CA SER A 82 0.02 -10.00 15.87
C SER A 82 0.91 -8.95 16.55
N GLY A 83 0.32 -7.82 16.94
CA GLY A 83 1.00 -6.67 17.54
C GLY A 83 1.77 -5.80 16.55
N LYS A 84 1.99 -6.25 15.32
CA LYS A 84 2.72 -5.50 14.29
C LYS A 84 1.83 -4.54 13.52
N ILE A 85 2.44 -3.46 13.01
CA ILE A 85 1.78 -2.56 12.08
C ILE A 85 1.77 -3.23 10.71
N VAL A 86 0.59 -3.39 10.12
CA VAL A 86 0.43 -4.00 8.79
C VAL A 86 -0.16 -2.99 7.82
N ILE A 87 0.64 -2.53 6.88
CA ILE A 87 0.22 -1.59 5.83
C ILE A 87 -0.45 -2.40 4.71
N ASP A 88 -1.71 -2.11 4.43
CA ASP A 88 -2.43 -2.62 3.27
C ASP A 88 -2.48 -1.57 2.16
N CYS A 89 -1.89 -1.88 1.00
CA CYS A 89 -1.92 -1.03 -0.18
C CYS A 89 -2.79 -1.59 -1.33
N ASN A 90 -3.56 -2.64 -1.06
CA ASN A 90 -4.40 -3.28 -2.06
C ASN A 90 -5.74 -2.55 -2.20
N ASN A 91 -6.51 -2.89 -3.22
CA ASN A 91 -7.89 -2.46 -3.40
C ASN A 91 -8.74 -3.70 -3.63
N SER A 92 -9.84 -3.84 -2.91
CA SER A 92 -10.94 -4.70 -3.34
C SER A 92 -11.49 -4.13 -4.64
N ALA A 93 -11.86 -4.98 -5.60
CA ALA A 93 -12.56 -4.52 -6.80
C ALA A 93 -14.00 -4.10 -6.41
N ILE A 94 -14.13 -2.89 -5.85
CA ILE A 94 -15.43 -2.34 -5.41
C ILE A 94 -16.28 -1.96 -6.61
N LEU A 95 -15.63 -1.49 -7.67
CA LEU A 95 -16.25 -1.24 -8.94
C LEU A 95 -15.92 -2.43 -9.83
N GLY A 96 -16.93 -3.18 -10.25
CA GLY A 96 -16.83 -4.06 -11.41
C GLY A 96 -16.52 -3.21 -12.64
N LEU A 97 -15.35 -2.58 -12.63
CA LEU A 97 -14.80 -1.93 -13.81
C LEU A 97 -14.36 -3.06 -14.73
N ASP A 98 -15.29 -3.56 -15.52
CA ASP A 98 -14.92 -4.12 -16.81
C ASP A 98 -14.15 -3.01 -17.51
N LEU A 99 -12.83 -3.18 -17.57
CA LEU A 99 -11.97 -2.24 -18.29
C LEU A 99 -12.52 -2.16 -19.72
N PRO A 100 -12.88 -1.00 -20.22
CA PRO A 100 -13.64 -0.91 -21.44
C PRO A 100 -12.81 -1.44 -22.61
N ASP A 101 -13.46 -2.27 -23.41
CA ASP A 101 -13.21 -2.29 -24.83
C ASP A 101 -13.28 -0.83 -25.34
N PRO A 102 -12.24 -0.34 -26.08
CA PRO A 102 -12.24 1.03 -26.60
C PRO A 102 -13.50 1.31 -27.44
N GLY A 103 -14.50 1.90 -26.89
CA GLY A 103 -15.80 2.14 -27.53
C GLY A 103 -17.00 1.89 -26.64
N ASN A 104 -16.85 1.16 -25.55
CA ASN A 104 -17.92 0.94 -24.60
C ASN A 104 -17.67 1.77 -23.33
N ARG A 105 -18.62 2.60 -22.90
CA ARG A 105 -18.51 3.36 -21.66
C ARG A 105 -18.66 2.37 -20.50
N PRO A 106 -17.70 2.31 -19.54
CA PRO A 106 -17.84 1.43 -18.40
C PRO A 106 -19.06 1.85 -17.60
N GLY A 107 -19.97 0.91 -17.38
CA GLY A 107 -21.03 1.09 -16.41
C GLY A 107 -20.41 1.11 -15.01
N ILE A 108 -20.69 2.13 -14.22
CA ILE A 108 -20.37 2.11 -12.79
C ILE A 108 -21.47 1.32 -12.12
N HIS A 109 -21.17 0.09 -11.75
CA HIS A 109 -22.07 -0.75 -10.97
C HIS A 109 -21.63 -0.66 -9.49
N PHE A 110 -22.45 -0.03 -8.66
CA PHE A 110 -22.31 -0.14 -7.22
C PHE A 110 -22.79 -1.53 -6.82
N THR A 111 -21.87 -2.41 -6.50
CA THR A 111 -22.19 -3.71 -5.91
C THR A 111 -22.54 -3.53 -4.43
N THR A 112 -23.19 -4.55 -3.83
CA THR A 112 -23.43 -4.64 -2.37
C THR A 112 -22.18 -4.29 -1.58
N PRO A 113 -22.28 -3.66 -0.39
CA PRO A 113 -21.13 -3.34 0.43
C PRO A 113 -20.29 -4.60 0.69
N ILE A 114 -19.16 -4.71 0.01
CA ILE A 114 -18.17 -5.74 0.27
C ILE A 114 -17.19 -5.09 1.24
N PRO A 115 -16.77 -5.76 2.34
CA PRO A 115 -15.72 -5.23 3.20
C PRO A 115 -14.49 -4.85 2.38
N SER A 116 -13.85 -3.74 2.72
CA SER A 116 -12.59 -3.34 2.10
C SER A 116 -11.53 -4.44 2.25
N HIS A 117 -10.53 -4.45 1.39
CA HIS A 117 -9.40 -5.36 1.53
C HIS A 117 -8.73 -5.22 2.91
N ALA A 118 -8.61 -4.00 3.41
CA ALA A 118 -8.03 -3.72 4.71
C ALA A 118 -8.85 -4.30 5.88
N GLU A 119 -10.20 -4.21 5.83
CA GLU A 119 -11.08 -4.82 6.84
C GLU A 119 -11.01 -6.34 6.80
N GLN A 120 -10.99 -6.93 5.60
CA GLN A 120 -10.81 -8.38 5.42
C GLN A 120 -9.46 -8.86 5.95
N LEU A 121 -8.37 -8.10 5.66
CA LEU A 121 -7.04 -8.39 6.18
C LEU A 121 -7.01 -8.31 7.71
N ALA A 122 -7.64 -7.31 8.32
CA ALA A 122 -7.73 -7.19 9.77
C ALA A 122 -8.50 -8.35 10.42
N ALA A 123 -9.56 -8.83 9.76
CA ALA A 123 -10.33 -9.99 10.23
C ALA A 123 -9.52 -11.30 10.11
N ASP A 124 -8.69 -11.43 9.06
CA ASP A 124 -7.88 -12.62 8.78
C ASP A 124 -6.59 -12.69 9.61
N ALA A 125 -6.09 -11.55 10.10
CA ALA A 125 -4.90 -11.44 10.95
C ALA A 125 -5.24 -10.82 12.31
N PRO A 126 -5.91 -11.55 13.23
CA PRO A 126 -6.29 -11.02 14.53
C PRO A 126 -5.08 -10.51 15.32
N GLY A 127 -5.22 -9.30 15.89
CA GLY A 127 -4.14 -8.64 16.64
C GLY A 127 -3.15 -7.84 15.77
N ALA A 128 -3.22 -7.92 14.44
CA ALA A 128 -2.49 -7.02 13.56
C ALA A 128 -3.07 -5.59 13.64
N ARG A 129 -2.20 -4.59 13.64
CA ARG A 129 -2.54 -3.16 13.69
C ARG A 129 -2.60 -2.64 12.25
N VAL A 130 -3.73 -2.91 11.57
CA VAL A 130 -3.85 -2.64 10.13
C VAL A 130 -4.01 -1.17 9.82
N VAL A 131 -3.24 -0.69 8.84
CA VAL A 131 -3.32 0.67 8.30
C VAL A 131 -3.50 0.59 6.78
N LYS A 132 -4.61 1.08 6.27
CA LYS A 132 -4.80 1.33 4.83
C LYS A 132 -3.96 2.50 4.39
N ALA A 133 -3.08 2.31 3.38
CA ALA A 133 -2.24 3.38 2.83
C ALA A 133 -1.69 3.02 1.44
N PHE A 134 -1.21 4.01 0.67
CA PHE A 134 -0.52 3.86 -0.63
C PHE A 134 -1.33 3.18 -1.75
N ASN A 135 -2.63 3.03 -1.60
CA ASN A 135 -3.50 2.34 -2.55
C ASN A 135 -4.01 3.23 -3.71
N THR A 136 -3.79 4.55 -3.64
CA THR A 136 -4.36 5.55 -4.56
C THR A 136 -3.35 6.09 -5.59
N MET A 137 -2.34 5.29 -5.93
CA MET A 137 -1.31 5.66 -6.90
C MET A 137 -0.67 4.43 -7.55
N ALA A 138 -0.11 4.61 -8.73
CA ALA A 138 0.73 3.59 -9.35
C ALA A 138 2.16 3.63 -8.78
N ALA A 139 2.89 2.52 -8.87
CA ALA A 139 4.27 2.41 -8.37
C ALA A 139 5.22 3.45 -8.98
N GLN A 140 4.97 3.87 -10.23
CA GLN A 140 5.75 4.90 -10.92
C GLN A 140 5.70 6.26 -10.21
N VAL A 141 4.59 6.59 -9.55
CA VAL A 141 4.49 7.82 -8.74
C VAL A 141 5.42 7.73 -7.54
N ILE A 142 5.56 6.56 -6.92
CA ILE A 142 6.44 6.34 -5.76
C ILE A 142 7.92 6.48 -6.17
N GLU A 143 8.26 6.21 -7.42
CA GLU A 143 9.61 6.36 -7.96
C GLU A 143 10.02 7.82 -8.20
N LEU A 144 9.08 8.77 -8.19
CA LEU A 144 9.38 10.20 -8.35
C LEU A 144 10.31 10.70 -7.23
N ASP A 145 11.09 11.73 -7.55
CA ASP A 145 11.93 12.42 -6.58
C ASP A 145 11.08 12.99 -5.42
N ARG A 146 11.67 12.99 -4.22
CA ARG A 146 11.01 13.49 -3.00
C ARG A 146 10.51 14.92 -3.16
N ASN A 147 11.32 15.81 -3.76
CA ASN A 147 10.96 17.20 -3.94
C ASN A 147 9.81 17.36 -4.95
N GLU A 148 9.76 16.49 -5.97
CA GLU A 148 8.64 16.45 -6.92
C GLU A 148 7.33 16.02 -6.26
N LEU A 149 7.36 14.98 -5.42
CA LEU A 149 6.20 14.54 -4.63
C LEU A 149 5.71 15.67 -3.69
N MET A 150 6.63 16.33 -3.00
CA MET A 150 6.32 17.47 -2.13
C MET A 150 5.72 18.65 -2.92
N ARG A 151 6.34 19.01 -4.03
CA ARG A 151 5.89 20.12 -4.89
C ARG A 151 4.47 19.88 -5.43
N ARG A 152 4.18 18.65 -5.81
CA ARG A 152 2.84 18.22 -6.28
C ARG A 152 1.87 17.93 -5.15
N ARG A 153 2.33 17.92 -3.90
CA ARG A 153 1.53 17.62 -2.71
C ARG A 153 0.78 16.29 -2.83
N VAL A 154 1.43 15.27 -3.40
CA VAL A 154 0.79 13.97 -3.61
C VAL A 154 0.33 13.38 -2.28
N SER A 155 -0.95 13.05 -2.17
CA SER A 155 -1.55 12.59 -0.92
C SER A 155 -1.51 11.07 -0.78
N VAL A 156 -1.20 10.60 0.44
CA VAL A 156 -1.43 9.23 0.91
C VAL A 156 -2.56 9.26 1.93
N PHE A 157 -3.66 8.60 1.62
CA PHE A 157 -4.82 8.50 2.49
C PHE A 157 -4.63 7.37 3.50
N LEU A 158 -4.93 7.62 4.77
CA LEU A 158 -4.65 6.73 5.89
C LEU A 158 -5.92 6.41 6.66
N CYS A 159 -6.28 5.12 6.78
CA CYS A 159 -7.35 4.65 7.64
C CYS A 159 -6.81 3.59 8.61
N SER A 160 -7.11 3.72 9.88
CA SER A 160 -6.81 2.73 10.92
C SER A 160 -7.55 3.06 12.21
N ASP A 161 -7.92 2.04 12.95
CA ASP A 161 -8.46 2.18 14.32
C ASP A 161 -7.36 2.42 15.35
N ASP A 162 -6.09 2.15 14.98
CA ASP A 162 -4.92 2.39 15.82
C ASP A 162 -4.24 3.71 15.44
N ALA A 163 -4.42 4.73 16.27
CA ALA A 163 -3.87 6.07 16.03
C ALA A 163 -2.33 6.08 16.01
N GLN A 164 -1.67 5.24 16.82
CA GLN A 164 -0.20 5.16 16.85
C GLN A 164 0.33 4.49 15.59
N ALA A 165 -0.28 3.38 15.15
CA ALA A 165 0.09 2.72 13.89
C ALA A 165 -0.10 3.66 12.70
N LYS A 166 -1.21 4.41 12.67
CA LYS A 166 -1.49 5.42 11.65
C LYS A 166 -0.42 6.54 11.64
N SER A 167 0.02 7.00 12.80
CA SER A 167 1.10 8.00 12.91
C SER A 167 2.42 7.48 12.33
N VAL A 168 2.82 6.25 12.65
CA VAL A 168 4.04 5.64 12.11
C VAL A 168 3.98 5.52 10.59
N VAL A 169 2.85 5.08 10.03
CA VAL A 169 2.70 4.96 8.57
C VAL A 169 2.66 6.32 7.89
N LYS A 170 2.09 7.34 8.55
CA LYS A 170 2.14 8.73 8.07
C LYS A 170 3.58 9.23 8.00
N GLU A 171 4.39 9.01 9.02
CA GLU A 171 5.82 9.37 9.03
C GLU A 171 6.57 8.68 7.89
N LEU A 172 6.35 7.38 7.68
CA LEU A 172 6.94 6.62 6.56
C LEU A 172 6.54 7.19 5.18
N ALA A 173 5.34 7.72 5.03
CA ALA A 173 4.89 8.38 3.80
C ALA A 173 5.58 9.76 3.63
N GLU A 174 5.64 10.56 4.70
CA GLU A 174 6.21 11.89 4.69
C GLU A 174 7.73 11.90 4.47
N GLU A 175 8.44 10.88 4.97
CA GLU A 175 9.86 10.66 4.64
C GLU A 175 10.11 10.53 3.14
N LEU A 176 9.19 9.90 2.41
CA LEU A 176 9.28 9.75 0.96
C LEU A 176 8.85 11.01 0.19
N GLY A 177 8.25 12.00 0.87
CA GLY A 177 7.80 13.27 0.28
C GLY A 177 6.30 13.34 0.00
N PHE A 178 5.51 12.40 0.46
CA PHE A 178 4.05 12.43 0.37
C PHE A 178 3.43 13.32 1.46
N ILE A 179 2.17 13.66 1.29
CA ILE A 179 1.35 14.31 2.32
C ILE A 179 0.42 13.25 2.90
N GLY A 180 0.59 12.92 4.18
CA GLY A 180 -0.29 11.99 4.88
C GLY A 180 -1.63 12.66 5.21
N VAL A 181 -2.74 12.08 4.75
CA VAL A 181 -4.10 12.55 5.01
C VAL A 181 -4.83 11.52 5.86
N ASP A 182 -5.16 11.89 7.09
CA ASP A 182 -5.95 11.03 7.98
C ASP A 182 -7.41 10.99 7.51
N CYS A 183 -7.91 9.79 7.24
CA CYS A 183 -9.27 9.54 6.80
C CYS A 183 -10.14 8.86 7.87
N GLY A 184 -9.66 8.73 9.11
CA GLY A 184 -10.42 8.14 10.21
C GLY A 184 -10.09 6.68 10.49
N GLY A 185 -11.09 5.94 10.99
CA GLY A 185 -10.97 4.52 11.33
C GLY A 185 -10.91 3.60 10.12
N LEU A 186 -10.71 2.31 10.39
CA LEU A 186 -10.56 1.30 9.32
C LEU A 186 -11.85 1.12 8.50
N GLU A 187 -13.01 1.40 9.08
CA GLU A 187 -14.32 1.39 8.40
C GLU A 187 -14.41 2.36 7.22
N ARG A 188 -13.47 3.33 7.14
CA ARG A 188 -13.36 4.26 6.00
C ARG A 188 -12.49 3.72 4.86
N ALA A 189 -11.85 2.56 5.04
CA ALA A 189 -10.96 1.98 4.03
C ALA A 189 -11.69 1.72 2.69
N GLN A 190 -12.96 1.32 2.73
CA GLN A 190 -13.78 1.13 1.52
C GLN A 190 -13.87 2.41 0.67
N LEU A 191 -14.06 3.57 1.31
CA LEU A 191 -14.08 4.86 0.60
C LEU A 191 -12.72 5.17 -0.03
N VAL A 192 -11.63 4.89 0.68
CA VAL A 192 -10.27 5.11 0.16
C VAL A 192 -9.93 4.13 -0.95
N GLU A 193 -10.45 2.91 -0.92
CA GLU A 193 -10.33 1.95 -2.02
C GLU A 193 -11.09 2.39 -3.26
N ALA A 194 -12.28 3.01 -3.10
CA ALA A 194 -13.01 3.61 -4.22
C ALA A 194 -12.23 4.77 -4.87
N VAL A 195 -11.49 5.56 -4.09
CA VAL A 195 -10.55 6.57 -4.62
C VAL A 195 -9.41 5.90 -5.39
N GLY A 196 -8.90 4.76 -4.94
CA GLY A 196 -7.93 3.96 -5.66
C GLY A 196 -8.45 3.45 -7.02
N ASP A 197 -9.70 2.99 -7.06
CA ASP A 197 -10.34 2.58 -8.31
C ASP A 197 -10.58 3.78 -9.23
N PHE A 198 -10.95 4.94 -8.70
CA PHE A 198 -11.08 6.17 -9.48
C PHE A 198 -9.74 6.55 -10.13
N ILE A 199 -8.63 6.51 -9.41
CA ILE A 199 -7.30 6.78 -9.98
C ILE A 199 -6.94 5.75 -11.05
N ARG A 200 -7.22 4.47 -10.82
CA ARG A 200 -6.99 3.42 -11.81
C ARG A 200 -7.78 3.67 -13.09
N PHE A 201 -9.03 4.12 -12.96
CA PHE A 201 -9.84 4.53 -14.10
C PHE A 201 -9.22 5.73 -14.85
N GLN A 202 -8.69 6.74 -14.15
CA GLN A 202 -7.99 7.86 -14.79
C GLN A 202 -6.74 7.40 -15.55
N ILE A 203 -5.95 6.50 -14.93
CA ILE A 203 -4.69 5.99 -15.52
C ILE A 203 -4.97 5.19 -16.79
N ILE A 204 -5.90 4.23 -16.73
CA ILE A 204 -6.15 3.24 -17.79
C ILE A 204 -7.32 3.70 -18.68
N GLY A 205 -8.49 3.95 -18.09
CA GLY A 205 -9.73 4.25 -18.82
C GLY A 205 -9.69 5.60 -19.53
N MET A 206 -9.04 6.60 -18.92
CA MET A 206 -8.87 7.95 -19.50
C MET A 206 -7.50 8.17 -20.13
N SER A 207 -6.63 7.15 -20.10
CA SER A 207 -5.29 7.18 -20.69
C SER A 207 -4.38 8.31 -20.18
N LEU A 208 -4.55 8.77 -18.92
CA LEU A 208 -3.69 9.81 -18.32
C LEU A 208 -2.30 9.29 -17.99
N GLY A 209 -2.11 7.98 -18.03
CA GLY A 209 -0.84 7.31 -17.73
C GLY A 209 -0.54 7.17 -16.23
N PRO A 210 0.55 6.46 -15.88
CA PRO A 210 0.81 5.98 -14.52
C PRO A 210 1.25 7.08 -13.53
N PHE A 211 1.40 8.32 -14.00
CA PHE A 211 1.77 9.46 -13.15
C PHE A 211 0.57 10.30 -12.69
N ALA A 212 -0.67 9.84 -12.95
CA ALA A 212 -1.87 10.48 -12.42
C ALA A 212 -1.89 10.36 -10.88
N THR A 213 -2.18 11.47 -10.19
CA THR A 213 -2.16 11.57 -8.73
C THR A 213 -3.35 12.35 -8.21
N ILE A 214 -3.65 12.18 -6.92
CA ILE A 214 -4.63 12.99 -6.20
C ILE A 214 -3.92 13.78 -5.10
N SER A 215 -4.32 15.05 -4.96
CA SER A 215 -3.83 15.94 -3.91
C SER A 215 -5.00 16.57 -3.16
N VAL A 216 -4.94 16.55 -1.82
CA VAL A 216 -5.86 17.28 -0.97
C VAL A 216 -5.22 18.61 -0.58
N ASN A 217 -5.87 19.71 -0.92
CA ASN A 217 -5.45 21.06 -0.56
C ASN A 217 -6.57 21.73 0.24
N VAL A 218 -6.22 22.25 1.41
CA VAL A 218 -7.12 23.02 2.25
C VAL A 218 -6.84 24.51 2.05
N ALA A 219 -7.83 25.26 1.60
CA ALA A 219 -7.72 26.70 1.48
C ALA A 219 -7.65 27.32 2.91
N PRO A 220 -6.89 28.41 3.11
CA PRO A 220 -6.88 29.10 4.38
C PRO A 220 -8.31 29.59 4.72
N ALA A 221 -8.71 29.43 5.98
CA ALA A 221 -9.94 30.05 6.47
C ALA A 221 -9.85 31.58 6.28
N ARG A 222 -10.91 32.17 5.73
CA ARG A 222 -11.03 33.63 5.62
C ARG A 222 -11.33 34.24 6.96
#